data_22c626e87a9ef1425cfc036b7c58f624
#
_entry.id   22c626e87a9ef1425cfc036b7c58f624
#
_cell.length_a   1.000
_cell.length_b   1.000
_cell.length_c   1.000
_cell.angle_alpha   90.00
_cell.angle_beta   90.00
_cell.angle_gamma   90.00
#
_symmetry.space_group_name_H-M   'P 1'
#
loop_
_entity.id
_entity.type
_entity.pdbx_description
1 polymer ?
#
loop_
_entity_poly.entity_id
_entity_poly.type
_entity_poly.pdbx_seq_one_letter_code
_entity_poly.pdbx_strand_id
1 'polypeptide(L)'
;GDTWRSITAREFYDEVHAVAAGLIAQGLGPGDRVAIMSRTRYEWTLLDFACWAAALVPVPIYETSSIDQVAHVLVDADVTLIVTESVSMAEIVRAAAEREHRDNTHVLSLDSEAIDSLIADGAATPRDRVLARSEALTKDDIATIVYTSGTTGTPKGTVLSHENFTNLCVNAHAWMPEIAAGKNSRLLLFLPLAHVFARFLQVFQISGNGVLGHAPNIKNLLPDLASFKPSYLLVVPRVLEKIYNSADTKARGLKQKIFRWAAKVAIAYSQALDTEEGPSVSLEAQHMLADRLVYQQIIRLVGGNADYIV
;
A
#
# COMPACT_ATOMS: atom_id res chain seq x y z
N GLY A 1 -13.09 -1.33 12.83
CA GLY A 1 -13.23 -2.71 13.26
C GLY A 1 -12.20 -3.02 14.32
N ASP A 2 -12.60 -3.60 15.41
CA ASP A 2 -11.73 -3.75 16.59
C ASP A 2 -10.90 -5.03 16.58
N THR A 3 -10.94 -5.81 15.50
CA THR A 3 -10.21 -7.09 15.39
C THR A 3 -9.49 -7.22 14.07
N TRP A 4 -8.16 -7.48 14.18
CA TRP A 4 -7.32 -7.82 13.04
C TRP A 4 -7.45 -9.32 12.74
N ARG A 5 -7.75 -9.68 11.49
CA ARG A 5 -7.60 -11.05 11.01
C ARG A 5 -6.14 -11.27 10.63
N SER A 6 -5.51 -12.24 11.23
CA SER A 6 -4.13 -12.64 10.89
C SER A 6 -4.16 -13.74 9.84
N ILE A 7 -3.30 -13.60 8.84
CA ILE A 7 -3.09 -14.56 7.76
C ILE A 7 -1.60 -14.89 7.78
N THR A 8 -1.26 -16.16 7.83
CA THR A 8 0.14 -16.62 7.81
C THR A 8 0.72 -16.53 6.40
N ALA A 9 2.04 -16.50 6.29
CA ALA A 9 2.72 -16.54 4.98
C ALA A 9 2.33 -17.78 4.15
N ARG A 10 2.06 -18.92 4.82
CA ARG A 10 1.60 -20.14 4.15
C ARG A 10 0.19 -19.96 3.58
N GLU A 11 -0.74 -19.47 4.38
CA GLU A 11 -2.11 -19.20 3.95
C GLU A 11 -2.12 -18.18 2.79
N PHE A 12 -1.35 -17.10 2.91
CA PHE A 12 -1.20 -16.12 1.83
C PHE A 12 -0.65 -16.75 0.54
N TYR A 13 0.40 -17.56 0.66
CA TYR A 13 0.95 -18.28 -0.49
C TYR A 13 -0.07 -19.20 -1.17
N ASP A 14 -0.82 -19.95 -0.38
CA ASP A 14 -1.83 -20.86 -0.91
C ASP A 14 -3.01 -20.10 -1.55
N GLU A 15 -3.47 -18.98 -0.95
CA GLU A 15 -4.49 -18.10 -1.54
C GLU A 15 -3.99 -17.44 -2.84
N VAL A 16 -2.75 -16.94 -2.89
CA VAL A 16 -2.13 -16.38 -4.11
C VAL A 16 -2.18 -17.39 -5.26
N HIS A 17 -1.81 -18.65 -5.00
CA HIS A 17 -1.83 -19.69 -6.03
C HIS A 17 -3.23 -20.08 -6.46
N ALA A 18 -4.20 -20.09 -5.54
CA ALA A 18 -5.59 -20.37 -5.86
C ALA A 18 -6.22 -19.27 -6.75
N VAL A 19 -5.96 -17.99 -6.42
CA VAL A 19 -6.42 -16.86 -7.24
C VAL A 19 -5.70 -16.83 -8.59
N ALA A 20 -4.37 -17.11 -8.63
CA ALA A 20 -3.62 -17.22 -9.88
C ALA A 20 -4.16 -18.31 -10.79
N ALA A 21 -4.55 -19.46 -10.21
CA ALA A 21 -5.21 -20.54 -10.96
C ALA A 21 -6.54 -20.07 -11.59
N GLY A 22 -7.32 -19.25 -10.87
CA GLY A 22 -8.54 -18.61 -11.36
C GLY A 22 -8.28 -17.66 -12.51
N LEU A 23 -7.29 -16.78 -12.38
CA LEU A 23 -6.90 -15.87 -13.46
C LEU A 23 -6.47 -16.63 -14.73
N ILE A 24 -5.76 -17.75 -14.58
CA ILE A 24 -5.41 -18.64 -15.69
C ILE A 24 -6.67 -19.29 -16.31
N ALA A 25 -7.65 -19.69 -15.48
CA ALA A 25 -8.90 -20.28 -15.93
C ALA A 25 -9.78 -19.29 -16.72
N GLN A 26 -9.65 -17.99 -16.44
CA GLN A 26 -10.28 -16.92 -17.24
C GLN A 26 -9.67 -16.77 -18.66
N GLY A 27 -8.70 -17.60 -19.02
CA GLY A 27 -8.09 -17.60 -20.33
C GLY A 27 -6.90 -16.65 -20.48
N LEU A 28 -6.46 -16.00 -19.41
CA LEU A 28 -5.35 -15.05 -19.46
C LEU A 28 -4.02 -15.77 -19.71
N GLY A 29 -3.24 -15.26 -20.66
CA GLY A 29 -1.90 -15.70 -21.02
C GLY A 29 -0.79 -14.90 -20.32
N PRO A 30 0.47 -15.42 -20.30
CA PRO A 30 1.60 -14.66 -19.80
C PRO A 30 1.72 -13.29 -20.47
N GLY A 31 1.94 -12.25 -19.66
CA GLY A 31 2.04 -10.87 -20.12
C GLY A 31 0.71 -10.14 -20.30
N ASP A 32 -0.44 -10.80 -20.15
CA ASP A 32 -1.74 -10.12 -20.19
C ASP A 32 -1.89 -9.17 -18.99
N ARG A 33 -2.60 -8.06 -19.22
CA ARG A 33 -2.75 -6.98 -18.22
C ARG A 33 -4.05 -7.15 -17.47
N VAL A 34 -3.92 -7.15 -16.14
CA VAL A 34 -5.03 -7.20 -15.20
C VAL A 34 -5.05 -5.90 -14.40
N ALA A 35 -6.10 -5.09 -14.55
CA ALA A 35 -6.20 -3.88 -13.76
C ALA A 35 -6.82 -4.13 -12.38
N ILE A 36 -6.37 -3.36 -11.39
CA ILE A 36 -6.88 -3.39 -10.02
C ILE A 36 -7.30 -1.98 -9.63
N MET A 37 -8.60 -1.76 -9.42
CA MET A 37 -9.18 -0.48 -9.00
C MET A 37 -9.84 -0.62 -7.63
N SER A 38 -9.04 -0.41 -6.59
CA SER A 38 -9.48 -0.59 -5.20
C SER A 38 -8.62 0.24 -4.26
N ARG A 39 -9.18 0.57 -3.10
CA ARG A 39 -8.43 1.12 -1.97
C ARG A 39 -7.42 0.10 -1.44
N THR A 40 -6.54 0.57 -0.56
CA THR A 40 -5.53 -0.27 0.09
C THR A 40 -6.18 -1.27 1.03
N ARG A 41 -6.23 -2.52 0.63
CA ARG A 41 -6.83 -3.63 1.37
C ARG A 41 -6.11 -4.96 1.05
N TYR A 42 -6.37 -5.99 1.85
CA TYR A 42 -5.72 -7.29 1.71
C TYR A 42 -5.89 -7.89 0.30
N GLU A 43 -7.09 -7.84 -0.25
CA GLU A 43 -7.41 -8.42 -1.56
C GLU A 43 -6.66 -7.71 -2.70
N TRP A 44 -6.31 -6.44 -2.54
CA TRP A 44 -5.44 -5.74 -3.48
C TRP A 44 -4.06 -6.39 -3.53
N THR A 45 -3.46 -6.64 -2.36
CA THR A 45 -2.16 -7.32 -2.23
C THR A 45 -2.23 -8.75 -2.77
N LEU A 46 -3.28 -9.47 -2.44
CA LEU A 46 -3.53 -10.83 -2.92
C LEU A 46 -3.57 -10.90 -4.45
N LEU A 47 -4.33 -10.00 -5.09
CA LEU A 47 -4.44 -9.91 -6.55
C LEU A 47 -3.11 -9.56 -7.21
N ASP A 48 -2.35 -8.63 -6.63
CA ASP A 48 -1.05 -8.22 -7.15
C ASP A 48 -0.07 -9.41 -7.25
N PHE A 49 0.06 -10.15 -6.15
CA PHE A 49 0.91 -11.33 -6.12
C PHE A 49 0.34 -12.50 -6.94
N ALA A 50 -0.98 -12.64 -7.01
CA ALA A 50 -1.62 -13.65 -7.87
C ALA A 50 -1.38 -13.37 -9.37
N CYS A 51 -1.40 -12.10 -9.78
CA CYS A 51 -1.01 -11.73 -11.14
C CYS A 51 0.42 -12.16 -11.44
N TRP A 52 1.37 -11.89 -10.56
CA TRP A 52 2.76 -12.32 -10.74
C TRP A 52 2.90 -13.85 -10.76
N ALA A 53 2.21 -14.55 -9.85
CA ALA A 53 2.22 -16.03 -9.86
C ALA A 53 1.65 -16.62 -11.15
N ALA A 54 0.72 -15.92 -11.81
CA ALA A 54 0.16 -16.31 -13.11
C ALA A 54 0.95 -15.77 -14.32
N ALA A 55 2.09 -15.10 -14.12
CA ALA A 55 2.88 -14.38 -15.11
C ALA A 55 2.08 -13.27 -15.85
N LEU A 56 1.19 -12.59 -15.14
CA LEU A 56 0.38 -11.48 -15.62
C LEU A 56 0.96 -10.15 -15.17
N VAL A 57 0.57 -9.06 -15.84
CA VAL A 57 1.03 -7.71 -15.53
C VAL A 57 -0.09 -6.93 -14.83
N PRO A 58 -0.04 -6.74 -13.51
CA PRO A 58 -1.02 -5.91 -12.81
C PRO A 58 -0.86 -4.43 -13.16
N VAL A 59 -2.00 -3.78 -13.46
CA VAL A 59 -2.11 -2.36 -13.80
C VAL A 59 -2.96 -1.67 -12.74
N PRO A 60 -2.34 -0.95 -11.79
CA PRO A 60 -3.07 -0.28 -10.73
C PRO A 60 -3.83 0.96 -11.25
N ILE A 61 -5.08 1.10 -10.84
CA ILE A 61 -5.94 2.26 -11.11
C ILE A 61 -6.36 2.84 -9.76
N TYR A 62 -6.29 4.16 -9.62
CA TYR A 62 -6.77 4.83 -8.41
C TYR A 62 -8.29 4.67 -8.27
N GLU A 63 -8.76 4.42 -7.06
CA GLU A 63 -10.18 4.27 -6.73
C GLU A 63 -11.02 5.53 -7.04
N THR A 64 -10.36 6.68 -7.19
CA THR A 64 -10.97 7.97 -7.50
C THR A 64 -10.90 8.34 -8.98
N SER A 65 -10.42 7.43 -9.84
CA SER A 65 -10.25 7.70 -11.26
C SER A 65 -11.60 7.93 -11.95
N SER A 66 -11.64 8.93 -12.83
CA SER A 66 -12.80 9.23 -13.66
C SER A 66 -12.95 8.21 -14.81
N ILE A 67 -14.13 8.19 -15.45
CA ILE A 67 -14.39 7.36 -16.64
C ILE A 67 -13.31 7.62 -17.72
N ASP A 68 -12.92 8.87 -17.95
CA ASP A 68 -11.90 9.24 -18.94
C ASP A 68 -10.53 8.65 -18.61
N GLN A 69 -10.15 8.69 -17.33
CA GLN A 69 -8.88 8.12 -16.88
C GLN A 69 -8.88 6.60 -16.99
N VAL A 70 -9.98 5.96 -16.59
CA VAL A 70 -10.14 4.50 -16.72
C VAL A 70 -10.10 4.09 -18.18
N ALA A 71 -10.87 4.76 -19.06
CA ALA A 71 -10.91 4.50 -20.50
C ALA A 71 -9.51 4.57 -21.13
N HIS A 72 -8.75 5.62 -20.79
CA HIS A 72 -7.38 5.77 -21.26
C HIS A 72 -6.50 4.58 -20.84
N VAL A 73 -6.56 4.16 -19.57
CA VAL A 73 -5.75 3.03 -19.07
C VAL A 73 -6.16 1.71 -19.73
N LEU A 74 -7.46 1.48 -19.91
CA LEU A 74 -7.98 0.26 -20.57
C LEU A 74 -7.44 0.10 -22.00
N VAL A 75 -7.36 1.21 -22.74
CA VAL A 75 -6.87 1.21 -24.14
C VAL A 75 -5.36 1.14 -24.19
N ASP A 76 -4.68 2.05 -23.49
CA ASP A 76 -3.22 2.23 -23.58
C ASP A 76 -2.44 1.02 -23.05
N ALA A 77 -2.91 0.42 -21.94
CA ALA A 77 -2.33 -0.82 -21.40
C ALA A 77 -2.95 -2.09 -22.01
N ASP A 78 -3.93 -1.99 -22.88
CA ASP A 78 -4.66 -3.13 -23.44
C ASP A 78 -5.14 -4.11 -22.35
N VAL A 79 -5.86 -3.58 -21.35
CA VAL A 79 -6.37 -4.35 -20.20
C VAL A 79 -7.45 -5.32 -20.63
N THR A 80 -7.35 -6.58 -20.24
CA THR A 80 -8.31 -7.64 -20.59
C THR A 80 -9.26 -7.99 -19.45
N LEU A 81 -8.79 -7.89 -18.19
CA LEU A 81 -9.57 -8.13 -16.99
C LEU A 81 -9.33 -7.01 -15.99
N ILE A 82 -10.38 -6.58 -15.32
CA ILE A 82 -10.27 -5.61 -14.22
C ILE A 82 -11.04 -6.10 -13.00
N VAL A 83 -10.38 -6.00 -11.84
CA VAL A 83 -11.00 -6.23 -10.54
C VAL A 83 -11.19 -4.89 -9.84
N THR A 84 -12.45 -4.55 -9.55
CA THR A 84 -12.84 -3.34 -8.83
C THR A 84 -13.17 -3.65 -7.38
N GLU A 85 -13.07 -2.65 -6.48
CA GLU A 85 -13.50 -2.84 -5.09
C GLU A 85 -15.01 -3.00 -4.98
N SER A 86 -15.76 -2.14 -5.64
CA SER A 86 -17.21 -2.04 -5.49
C SER A 86 -17.96 -2.13 -6.80
N VAL A 87 -19.25 -2.43 -6.70
CA VAL A 87 -20.16 -2.42 -7.85
C VAL A 87 -20.21 -1.04 -8.51
N SER A 88 -20.17 0.04 -7.75
CA SER A 88 -20.15 1.40 -8.31
C SER A 88 -18.88 1.70 -9.11
N MET A 89 -17.72 1.20 -8.68
CA MET A 89 -16.49 1.28 -9.49
C MET A 89 -16.59 0.40 -10.75
N ALA A 90 -17.22 -0.77 -10.65
CA ALA A 90 -17.47 -1.63 -11.81
C ALA A 90 -18.35 -0.94 -12.86
N GLU A 91 -19.32 -0.13 -12.45
CA GLU A 91 -20.14 0.68 -13.37
C GLU A 91 -19.30 1.73 -14.11
N ILE A 92 -18.38 2.42 -13.41
CA ILE A 92 -17.44 3.36 -14.05
C ILE A 92 -16.60 2.65 -15.11
N VAL A 93 -16.10 1.45 -14.78
CA VAL A 93 -15.28 0.66 -15.71
C VAL A 93 -16.08 0.20 -16.91
N ARG A 94 -17.31 -0.30 -16.72
CA ARG A 94 -18.18 -0.72 -17.83
C ARG A 94 -18.52 0.44 -18.76
N ALA A 95 -18.83 1.61 -18.20
CA ALA A 95 -19.05 2.82 -19.00
C ALA A 95 -17.79 3.26 -19.79
N ALA A 96 -16.60 3.10 -19.19
CA ALA A 96 -15.34 3.37 -19.87
C ALA A 96 -15.08 2.36 -21.01
N ALA A 97 -15.32 1.07 -20.76
CA ALA A 97 -15.14 -0.01 -21.74
C ALA A 97 -16.11 0.13 -22.92
N GLU A 98 -17.38 0.40 -22.64
CA GLU A 98 -18.41 0.64 -23.68
C GLU A 98 -18.01 1.82 -24.59
N ARG A 99 -17.58 2.92 -24.01
CA ARG A 99 -17.15 4.11 -24.76
C ARG A 99 -15.99 3.83 -25.72
N GLU A 100 -15.05 2.98 -25.31
CA GLU A 100 -13.87 2.62 -26.09
C GLU A 100 -14.08 1.34 -26.94
N HIS A 101 -15.33 0.86 -27.04
CA HIS A 101 -15.70 -0.36 -27.79
C HIS A 101 -14.90 -1.60 -27.34
N ARG A 102 -14.63 -1.70 -26.02
CA ARG A 102 -13.90 -2.81 -25.41
C ARG A 102 -14.86 -3.78 -24.69
N ASP A 103 -15.83 -4.30 -25.44
CA ASP A 103 -16.89 -5.18 -24.92
C ASP A 103 -16.34 -6.50 -24.33
N ASN A 104 -15.09 -6.85 -24.63
CA ASN A 104 -14.43 -8.06 -24.15
C ASN A 104 -13.73 -7.84 -22.80
N THR A 105 -13.77 -6.64 -22.20
CA THR A 105 -13.16 -6.39 -20.89
C THR A 105 -13.96 -7.10 -19.81
N HIS A 106 -13.36 -8.07 -19.15
CA HIS A 106 -13.97 -8.76 -18.02
C HIS A 106 -13.92 -7.88 -16.77
N VAL A 107 -15.07 -7.64 -16.13
CA VAL A 107 -15.16 -6.78 -14.95
C VAL A 107 -15.67 -7.59 -13.78
N LEU A 108 -14.81 -7.78 -12.77
CA LEU A 108 -15.11 -8.42 -11.50
C LEU A 108 -15.20 -7.39 -10.38
N SER A 109 -15.95 -7.68 -9.31
CA SER A 109 -16.06 -6.78 -8.15
C SER A 109 -15.82 -7.56 -6.85
N LEU A 110 -14.98 -7.02 -5.97
CA LEU A 110 -14.70 -7.59 -4.64
C LEU A 110 -15.98 -7.65 -3.78
N ASP A 111 -16.84 -6.64 -3.88
CA ASP A 111 -18.14 -6.64 -3.18
C ASP A 111 -19.11 -7.71 -3.73
N SER A 112 -18.78 -8.33 -4.85
CA SER A 112 -19.54 -9.43 -5.48
C SER A 112 -18.72 -10.72 -5.50
N GLU A 113 -17.95 -10.97 -4.46
CA GLU A 113 -17.21 -12.21 -4.21
C GLU A 113 -16.19 -12.57 -5.33
N ALA A 114 -15.55 -11.56 -5.94
CA ALA A 114 -14.61 -11.78 -7.05
C ALA A 114 -13.47 -12.76 -6.70
N ILE A 115 -12.95 -12.72 -5.47
CA ILE A 115 -11.88 -13.63 -5.03
C ILE A 115 -12.40 -15.06 -4.96
N ASP A 116 -13.57 -15.30 -4.34
CA ASP A 116 -14.16 -16.62 -4.20
C ASP A 116 -14.54 -17.21 -5.58
N SER A 117 -15.03 -16.37 -6.49
CA SER A 117 -15.31 -16.76 -7.87
C SER A 117 -14.04 -17.18 -8.60
N LEU A 118 -12.97 -16.39 -8.53
CA LEU A 118 -11.68 -16.75 -9.14
C LEU A 118 -11.14 -18.07 -8.58
N ILE A 119 -11.21 -18.28 -7.26
CA ILE A 119 -10.76 -19.53 -6.63
C ILE A 119 -11.59 -20.71 -7.14
N ALA A 120 -12.92 -20.55 -7.24
CA ALA A 120 -13.81 -21.59 -7.76
C ALA A 120 -13.51 -21.94 -9.24
N ASP A 121 -13.34 -20.90 -10.08
CA ASP A 121 -13.00 -21.07 -11.50
C ASP A 121 -11.64 -21.78 -11.68
N GLY A 122 -10.70 -21.48 -10.78
CA GLY A 122 -9.35 -22.06 -10.77
C GLY A 122 -9.26 -23.49 -10.26
N ALA A 123 -10.33 -24.05 -9.66
CA ALA A 123 -10.28 -25.35 -8.97
C ALA A 123 -9.82 -26.52 -9.86
N ALA A 124 -10.06 -26.45 -11.16
CA ALA A 124 -9.61 -27.46 -12.14
C ALA A 124 -8.22 -27.17 -12.72
N THR A 125 -7.62 -26.02 -12.43
CA THR A 125 -6.29 -25.64 -12.93
C THR A 125 -5.20 -26.34 -12.11
N PRO A 126 -4.35 -27.19 -12.71
CA PRO A 126 -3.30 -27.87 -11.95
C PRO A 126 -2.33 -26.86 -11.32
N ARG A 127 -1.93 -27.10 -10.09
CA ARG A 127 -0.93 -26.26 -9.37
C ARG A 127 0.38 -26.12 -10.16
N ASP A 128 0.82 -27.21 -10.80
CA ASP A 128 2.05 -27.21 -11.59
C ASP A 128 1.99 -26.21 -12.77
N ARG A 129 0.78 -25.90 -13.28
CA ARG A 129 0.60 -24.88 -14.31
C ARG A 129 0.88 -23.47 -13.79
N VAL A 130 0.46 -23.19 -12.55
CA VAL A 130 0.77 -21.90 -11.87
C VAL A 130 2.26 -21.82 -11.59
N LEU A 131 2.86 -22.88 -11.03
CA LEU A 131 4.28 -22.93 -10.72
C LEU A 131 5.14 -22.75 -11.98
N ALA A 132 4.81 -23.44 -13.05
CA ALA A 132 5.53 -23.32 -14.33
C ALA A 132 5.49 -21.88 -14.88
N ARG A 133 4.39 -21.15 -14.70
CA ARG A 133 4.32 -19.74 -15.13
C ARG A 133 5.18 -18.84 -14.25
N SER A 134 5.11 -18.98 -12.93
CA SER A 134 5.90 -18.17 -12.00
C SER A 134 7.41 -18.44 -12.13
N GLU A 135 7.80 -19.71 -12.36
CA GLU A 135 9.20 -20.10 -12.56
C GLU A 135 9.79 -19.66 -13.92
N ALA A 136 8.93 -19.43 -14.92
CA ALA A 136 9.34 -18.92 -16.20
C ALA A 136 9.64 -17.41 -16.21
N LEU A 137 9.18 -16.68 -15.19
CA LEU A 137 9.44 -15.24 -15.06
C LEU A 137 10.92 -14.97 -14.82
N THR A 138 11.42 -13.96 -15.49
CA THR A 138 12.77 -13.43 -15.32
C THR A 138 12.74 -12.04 -14.69
N LYS A 139 13.87 -11.56 -14.25
CA LYS A 139 14.02 -10.21 -13.71
C LYS A 139 13.66 -9.10 -14.72
N ASP A 140 13.82 -9.38 -16.01
CA ASP A 140 13.60 -8.42 -17.10
C ASP A 140 12.14 -8.36 -17.55
N ASP A 141 11.30 -9.32 -17.12
CA ASP A 141 9.88 -9.32 -17.42
C ASP A 141 9.15 -8.16 -16.74
N ILE A 142 8.06 -7.68 -17.37
CA ILE A 142 7.28 -6.57 -16.88
C ILE A 142 6.52 -7.00 -15.61
N ALA A 143 6.82 -6.34 -14.49
CA ALA A 143 6.12 -6.56 -13.23
C ALA A 143 4.84 -5.72 -13.13
N THR A 144 4.80 -4.55 -13.75
CA THR A 144 3.63 -3.64 -13.69
C THR A 144 3.74 -2.48 -14.65
N ILE A 145 2.59 -1.86 -14.95
CA ILE A 145 2.50 -0.57 -15.65
C ILE A 145 1.78 0.41 -14.72
N VAL A 146 2.49 1.45 -14.24
CA VAL A 146 1.94 2.46 -13.32
C VAL A 146 1.69 3.76 -14.05
N TYR A 147 0.44 4.24 -14.02
CA TYR A 147 0.05 5.48 -14.66
C TYR A 147 0.33 6.68 -13.75
N THR A 148 1.11 7.64 -14.27
CA THR A 148 1.43 8.88 -13.56
C THR A 148 0.92 10.08 -14.36
N SER A 149 0.50 11.13 -13.64
CA SER A 149 0.15 12.41 -14.27
C SER A 149 1.41 13.01 -14.90
N GLY A 150 1.56 12.85 -16.21
CA GLY A 150 2.65 13.46 -16.97
C GLY A 150 2.49 14.99 -17.02
N THR A 151 3.57 15.69 -17.34
CA THR A 151 3.60 17.16 -17.56
C THR A 151 2.69 17.60 -18.72
N THR A 152 2.25 16.68 -19.56
CA THR A 152 1.43 16.90 -20.76
C THR A 152 -0.07 16.74 -20.56
N GLY A 153 -0.54 16.45 -19.33
CA GLY A 153 -1.96 16.33 -18.99
C GLY A 153 -2.54 14.91 -19.15
N THR A 154 -2.09 14.13 -20.11
CA THR A 154 -2.52 12.72 -20.27
C THR A 154 -1.60 11.81 -19.46
N PRO A 155 -2.14 10.93 -18.59
CA PRO A 155 -1.33 9.98 -17.83
C PRO A 155 -0.52 9.07 -18.74
N LYS A 156 0.74 8.82 -18.37
CA LYS A 156 1.64 7.91 -19.09
C LYS A 156 1.89 6.65 -18.27
N GLY A 157 1.84 5.49 -18.92
CA GLY A 157 2.15 4.21 -18.31
C GLY A 157 3.66 4.02 -18.16
N THR A 158 4.14 4.04 -16.93
CA THR A 158 5.54 3.72 -16.61
C THR A 158 5.66 2.22 -16.42
N VAL A 159 6.45 1.59 -17.27
CA VAL A 159 6.72 0.15 -17.21
C VAL A 159 7.82 -0.11 -16.18
N LEU A 160 7.56 -1.01 -15.23
CA LEU A 160 8.53 -1.48 -14.25
C LEU A 160 8.72 -2.98 -14.39
N SER A 161 9.98 -3.44 -14.38
CA SER A 161 10.34 -4.84 -14.39
C SER A 161 10.38 -5.45 -12.99
N HIS A 162 10.43 -6.79 -12.90
CA HIS A 162 10.66 -7.47 -11.62
C HIS A 162 12.00 -7.07 -11.00
N GLU A 163 13.02 -6.77 -11.81
CA GLU A 163 14.33 -6.30 -11.33
C GLU A 163 14.21 -4.99 -10.55
N ASN A 164 13.32 -4.07 -10.96
CA ASN A 164 13.13 -2.80 -10.24
C ASN A 164 12.68 -3.03 -8.79
N PHE A 165 11.75 -3.98 -8.57
CA PHE A 165 11.30 -4.33 -7.21
C PHE A 165 12.35 -5.12 -6.45
N THR A 166 12.95 -6.16 -7.06
CA THR A 166 13.90 -7.04 -6.38
C THR A 166 15.16 -6.30 -5.97
N ASN A 167 15.75 -5.49 -6.86
CA ASN A 167 16.93 -4.69 -6.55
C ASN A 167 16.67 -3.69 -5.43
N LEU A 168 15.51 -3.01 -5.46
CA LEU A 168 15.15 -2.06 -4.42
C LEU A 168 14.95 -2.76 -3.08
N CYS A 169 14.29 -3.94 -3.06
CA CYS A 169 14.12 -4.73 -1.84
C CYS A 169 15.46 -5.22 -1.29
N VAL A 170 16.33 -5.80 -2.13
CA VAL A 170 17.65 -6.28 -1.71
C VAL A 170 18.49 -5.14 -1.11
N ASN A 171 18.53 -3.98 -1.78
CA ASN A 171 19.25 -2.82 -1.27
C ASN A 171 18.63 -2.31 0.05
N ALA A 172 17.31 -2.20 0.14
CA ALA A 172 16.64 -1.75 1.36
C ALA A 172 16.87 -2.70 2.53
N HIS A 173 16.86 -4.03 2.30
CA HIS A 173 17.21 -5.01 3.32
C HIS A 173 18.66 -4.87 3.80
N ALA A 174 19.60 -4.56 2.89
CA ALA A 174 20.99 -4.37 3.23
C ALA A 174 21.27 -3.07 4.00
N TRP A 175 20.57 -1.98 3.66
CA TRP A 175 20.80 -0.65 4.24
C TRP A 175 19.94 -0.35 5.46
N MET A 176 18.82 -1.05 5.65
CA MET A 176 17.87 -0.86 6.74
C MET A 176 17.52 -2.20 7.41
N PRO A 177 18.53 -3.00 7.85
CA PRO A 177 18.29 -4.33 8.41
C PRO A 177 17.40 -4.30 9.67
N GLU A 178 17.45 -3.24 10.46
CA GLU A 178 16.62 -3.05 11.64
C GLU A 178 15.12 -2.93 11.32
N ILE A 179 14.78 -2.36 10.16
CA ILE A 179 13.40 -2.29 9.67
C ILE A 179 13.00 -3.61 9.02
N ALA A 180 13.87 -4.13 8.15
CA ALA A 180 13.58 -5.27 7.30
C ALA A 180 13.62 -6.63 8.02
N ALA A 181 14.63 -6.83 8.89
CA ALA A 181 14.91 -8.09 9.57
C ALA A 181 14.51 -8.07 11.05
N GLY A 182 14.00 -6.97 11.57
CA GLY A 182 13.56 -6.87 12.96
C GLY A 182 12.47 -7.90 13.28
N LYS A 183 12.66 -8.68 14.37
CA LYS A 183 11.70 -9.70 14.80
C LYS A 183 10.27 -9.19 15.00
N ASN A 184 10.11 -7.88 15.12
CA ASN A 184 8.84 -7.20 15.35
C ASN A 184 8.51 -6.20 14.23
N SER A 185 9.09 -6.34 13.04
CA SER A 185 8.79 -5.47 11.91
C SER A 185 7.30 -5.51 11.58
N ARG A 186 6.61 -4.38 11.70
CA ARG A 186 5.17 -4.23 11.47
C ARG A 186 4.91 -2.94 10.69
N LEU A 187 4.35 -3.10 9.51
CA LEU A 187 3.97 -1.97 8.65
C LEU A 187 2.45 -1.91 8.49
N LEU A 188 1.84 -0.77 8.75
CA LEU A 188 0.45 -0.50 8.38
C LEU A 188 0.41 0.29 7.07
N LEU A 189 -0.08 -0.31 6.02
CA LEU A 189 -0.32 0.35 4.74
C LEU A 189 -1.66 1.06 4.75
N PHE A 190 -1.63 2.35 4.47
CA PHE A 190 -2.81 3.21 4.30
C PHE A 190 -2.67 4.16 3.09
N LEU A 191 -1.48 4.20 2.48
CA LEU A 191 -1.25 4.91 1.23
C LEU A 191 -1.81 4.11 0.06
N PRO A 192 -2.31 4.76 -1.01
CA PRO A 192 -2.86 4.06 -2.17
C PRO A 192 -1.83 3.12 -2.81
N LEU A 193 -2.17 1.83 -2.96
CA LEU A 193 -1.33 0.83 -3.63
C LEU A 193 -1.24 1.05 -5.15
N ALA A 194 -2.11 1.90 -5.70
CA ALA A 194 -1.95 2.41 -7.06
C ALA A 194 -0.71 3.30 -7.22
N HIS A 195 -0.15 3.82 -6.12
CA HIS A 195 1.11 4.58 -6.14
C HIS A 195 2.30 3.64 -5.93
N VAL A 196 3.31 3.74 -6.81
CA VAL A 196 4.49 2.84 -6.82
C VAL A 196 5.20 2.74 -5.47
N PHE A 197 5.27 3.83 -4.71
CA PHE A 197 5.96 3.86 -3.43
C PHE A 197 5.28 2.99 -2.35
N ALA A 198 3.96 3.08 -2.22
CA ALA A 198 3.20 2.22 -1.30
C ALA A 198 3.32 0.75 -1.71
N ARG A 199 3.32 0.49 -3.00
CA ARG A 199 3.46 -0.85 -3.55
C ARG A 199 4.87 -1.42 -3.33
N PHE A 200 5.91 -0.60 -3.47
CA PHE A 200 7.26 -1.02 -3.07
C PHE A 200 7.31 -1.46 -1.61
N LEU A 201 6.71 -0.69 -0.70
CA LEU A 201 6.67 -1.05 0.72
C LEU A 201 5.92 -2.35 0.99
N GLN A 202 4.84 -2.62 0.24
CA GLN A 202 4.14 -3.89 0.28
C GLN A 202 5.09 -5.05 -0.05
N VAL A 203 5.82 -4.95 -1.17
CA VAL A 203 6.77 -5.98 -1.61
C VAL A 203 7.92 -6.12 -0.63
N PHE A 204 8.50 -5.00 -0.18
CA PHE A 204 9.57 -4.97 0.81
C PHE A 204 9.17 -5.67 2.12
N GLN A 205 7.99 -5.37 2.65
CA GLN A 205 7.51 -5.97 3.89
C GLN A 205 7.24 -7.48 3.76
N ILE A 206 6.68 -7.91 2.63
CA ILE A 206 6.40 -9.33 2.36
C ILE A 206 7.67 -10.12 2.06
N SER A 207 8.69 -9.50 1.44
CA SER A 207 9.99 -10.13 1.18
C SER A 207 10.83 -10.33 2.45
N GLY A 208 10.43 -9.71 3.55
CA GLY A 208 11.06 -9.86 4.88
C GLY A 208 10.28 -10.78 5.82
N ASN A 209 10.57 -10.65 7.11
CA ASN A 209 9.92 -11.42 8.18
C ASN A 209 8.84 -10.61 8.93
N GLY A 210 8.38 -9.52 8.34
CA GLY A 210 7.49 -8.58 9.00
C GLY A 210 6.00 -8.89 8.83
N VAL A 211 5.19 -8.17 9.59
CA VAL A 211 3.72 -8.20 9.50
C VAL A 211 3.24 -7.01 8.70
N LEU A 212 2.47 -7.27 7.65
CA LEU A 212 1.81 -6.24 6.84
C LEU A 212 0.34 -6.13 7.25
N GLY A 213 -0.11 -4.92 7.60
CA GLY A 213 -1.51 -4.62 7.82
C GLY A 213 -2.04 -3.63 6.78
N HIS A 214 -3.34 -3.64 6.52
CA HIS A 214 -4.01 -2.76 5.57
C HIS A 214 -5.06 -1.91 6.25
N ALA A 215 -5.05 -0.59 6.03
CA ALA A 215 -6.04 0.35 6.51
C ALA A 215 -6.72 1.04 5.31
N PRO A 216 -7.88 0.54 4.84
CA PRO A 216 -8.52 1.05 3.62
C PRO A 216 -9.15 2.43 3.81
N ASN A 217 -9.38 2.85 5.05
CA ASN A 217 -10.06 4.10 5.35
C ASN A 217 -9.21 5.05 6.19
N ILE A 218 -8.66 6.07 5.55
CA ILE A 218 -7.83 7.09 6.22
C ILE A 218 -8.59 7.87 7.33
N LYS A 219 -9.92 7.80 7.39
CA LYS A 219 -10.69 8.40 8.48
C LYS A 219 -10.51 7.63 9.78
N ASN A 220 -10.25 6.33 9.70
CA ASN A 220 -10.03 5.43 10.83
C ASN A 220 -8.54 5.21 11.13
N LEU A 221 -7.65 5.94 10.46
CA LEU A 221 -6.20 5.71 10.56
C LEU A 221 -5.67 5.72 11.99
N LEU A 222 -6.08 6.67 12.83
CA LEU A 222 -5.57 6.74 14.22
C LEU A 222 -6.01 5.55 15.09
N PRO A 223 -7.30 5.13 15.10
CA PRO A 223 -7.70 3.87 15.73
C PRO A 223 -6.98 2.64 15.18
N ASP A 224 -6.77 2.58 13.86
CA ASP A 224 -6.08 1.46 13.22
C ASP A 224 -4.61 1.42 13.63
N LEU A 225 -3.91 2.56 13.64
CA LEU A 225 -2.53 2.68 14.15
C LEU A 225 -2.43 2.25 15.62
N ALA A 226 -3.33 2.73 16.47
CA ALA A 226 -3.34 2.42 17.89
C ALA A 226 -3.54 0.93 18.18
N SER A 227 -4.38 0.23 17.39
CA SER A 227 -4.66 -1.20 17.56
C SER A 227 -3.63 -2.08 16.87
N PHE A 228 -3.12 -1.71 15.69
CA PHE A 228 -2.12 -2.47 14.94
C PHE A 228 -0.73 -2.37 15.55
N LYS A 229 -0.35 -1.21 16.12
CA LYS A 229 0.95 -0.92 16.73
C LYS A 229 2.11 -1.15 15.76
N PRO A 230 2.21 -0.38 14.69
CA PRO A 230 3.31 -0.51 13.74
C PRO A 230 4.65 -0.21 14.41
N SER A 231 5.73 -0.88 13.96
CA SER A 231 7.10 -0.60 14.41
C SER A 231 7.75 0.51 13.61
N TYR A 232 7.29 0.71 12.39
CA TYR A 232 7.67 1.86 11.57
C TYR A 232 6.47 2.33 10.74
N LEU A 233 6.52 3.61 10.38
CA LEU A 233 5.48 4.26 9.59
C LEU A 233 6.13 4.95 8.40
N LEU A 234 5.53 4.76 7.24
CA LEU A 234 5.78 5.62 6.12
C LEU A 234 4.65 6.62 6.01
N VAL A 235 4.97 7.89 6.08
CA VAL A 235 3.97 8.95 6.06
C VAL A 235 4.38 10.04 5.07
N VAL A 236 3.38 10.61 4.40
CA VAL A 236 3.58 11.84 3.65
C VAL A 236 3.32 13.04 4.57
N PRO A 237 3.95 14.21 4.34
CA PRO A 237 3.82 15.38 5.22
C PRO A 237 2.38 15.74 5.59
N ARG A 238 1.44 15.58 4.64
CA ARG A 238 0.02 15.86 4.85
C ARG A 238 -0.64 14.97 5.91
N VAL A 239 -0.15 13.77 6.12
CA VAL A 239 -0.64 12.87 7.17
C VAL A 239 -0.17 13.38 8.54
N LEU A 240 1.10 13.80 8.65
CA LEU A 240 1.64 14.39 9.88
C LEU A 240 0.92 15.69 10.24
N GLU A 241 0.69 16.57 9.24
CA GLU A 241 -0.12 17.78 9.43
C GLU A 241 -1.52 17.46 9.95
N LYS A 242 -2.18 16.43 9.42
CA LYS A 242 -3.50 15.99 9.85
C LYS A 242 -3.50 15.48 11.29
N ILE A 243 -2.47 14.71 11.67
CA ILE A 243 -2.28 14.24 13.06
C ILE A 243 -2.09 15.43 13.98
N TYR A 244 -1.19 16.37 13.64
CA TYR A 244 -0.93 17.59 14.40
C TYR A 244 -2.21 18.43 14.56
N ASN A 245 -2.89 18.75 13.48
CA ASN A 245 -4.11 19.56 13.49
C ASN A 245 -5.24 18.90 14.28
N SER A 246 -5.38 17.57 14.20
CA SER A 246 -6.34 16.82 15.00
C SER A 246 -6.02 16.89 16.49
N ALA A 247 -4.75 16.79 16.87
CA ALA A 247 -4.31 16.92 18.26
C ALA A 247 -4.50 18.34 18.78
N ASP A 248 -4.11 19.37 18.00
CA ASP A 248 -4.28 20.79 18.38
C ASP A 248 -5.75 21.17 18.56
N THR A 249 -6.63 20.69 17.66
CA THR A 249 -8.07 20.99 17.72
C THR A 249 -8.77 20.29 18.88
N LYS A 250 -8.35 19.07 19.23
CA LYS A 250 -8.89 18.34 20.38
C LYS A 250 -8.41 18.93 21.72
N ALA A 251 -7.23 19.51 21.76
CA ALA A 251 -6.71 20.18 22.92
C ALA A 251 -7.38 21.56 23.08
N ARG A 252 -7.93 21.87 24.27
CA ARG A 252 -8.59 23.16 24.56
C ARG A 252 -7.94 23.86 25.75
N GLY A 253 -7.96 25.19 25.74
CA GLY A 253 -7.48 26.03 26.84
C GLY A 253 -5.99 25.81 27.16
N LEU A 254 -5.68 25.48 28.40
CA LEU A 254 -4.30 25.29 28.87
C LEU A 254 -3.63 24.09 28.15
N LYS A 255 -4.34 23.03 27.89
CA LYS A 255 -3.81 21.86 27.17
C LYS A 255 -3.31 22.22 25.76
N GLN A 256 -4.05 23.09 25.06
CA GLN A 256 -3.64 23.56 23.74
C GLN A 256 -2.37 24.44 23.80
N LYS A 257 -2.27 25.29 24.81
CA LYS A 257 -1.06 26.10 25.02
C LYS A 257 0.17 25.23 25.30
N ILE A 258 0.01 24.18 26.13
CA ILE A 258 1.06 23.21 26.42
C ILE A 258 1.45 22.44 25.15
N PHE A 259 0.48 21.99 24.37
CA PHE A 259 0.72 21.28 23.10
C PHE A 259 1.52 22.15 22.12
N ARG A 260 1.11 23.40 21.90
CA ARG A 260 1.82 24.34 21.01
C ARG A 260 3.20 24.72 21.51
N TRP A 261 3.37 24.83 22.84
CA TRP A 261 4.69 25.01 23.43
C TRP A 261 5.59 23.80 23.17
N ALA A 262 5.11 22.60 23.41
CA ALA A 262 5.85 21.38 23.16
C ALA A 262 6.25 21.23 21.67
N ALA A 263 5.37 21.60 20.74
CA ALA A 263 5.70 21.61 19.31
C ALA A 263 6.87 22.58 18.99
N LYS A 264 6.90 23.77 19.60
CA LYS A 264 8.02 24.72 19.44
C LYS A 264 9.32 24.15 20.01
N VAL A 265 9.25 23.50 21.18
CA VAL A 265 10.39 22.85 21.81
C VAL A 265 10.95 21.72 20.92
N ALA A 266 10.06 20.89 20.32
CA ALA A 266 10.47 19.84 19.40
C ALA A 266 11.24 20.38 18.20
N ILE A 267 10.73 21.44 17.57
CA ILE A 267 11.38 22.10 16.42
C ILE A 267 12.75 22.66 16.82
N ALA A 268 12.80 23.41 17.93
CA ALA A 268 14.06 24.01 18.40
C ALA A 268 15.10 22.93 18.77
N TYR A 269 14.66 21.84 19.41
CA TYR A 269 15.51 20.71 19.76
C TYR A 269 16.08 20.01 18.53
N SER A 270 15.22 19.70 17.53
CA SER A 270 15.64 19.10 16.28
C SER A 270 16.65 19.98 15.53
N GLN A 271 16.41 21.29 15.45
CA GLN A 271 17.34 22.23 14.82
C GLN A 271 18.68 22.32 15.56
N ALA A 272 18.65 22.23 16.88
CA ALA A 272 19.88 22.28 17.69
C ALA A 272 20.72 21.00 17.51
N LEU A 273 20.11 19.83 17.25
CA LEU A 273 20.87 18.61 16.98
C LEU A 273 21.71 18.69 15.69
N ASP A 274 21.33 19.56 14.75
CA ASP A 274 22.05 19.78 13.49
C ASP A 274 23.23 20.79 13.66
N THR A 275 23.41 21.37 14.85
CA THR A 275 24.50 22.31 15.12
C THR A 275 25.66 21.62 15.84
N GLU A 276 26.91 22.14 15.67
CA GLU A 276 28.09 21.59 16.33
C GLU A 276 28.00 21.69 17.87
N GLU A 277 27.30 22.70 18.40
CA GLU A 277 27.14 22.92 19.84
C GLU A 277 26.07 22.05 20.47
N GLY A 278 25.14 21.51 19.65
CA GLY A 278 24.01 20.72 20.12
C GLY A 278 22.98 21.51 20.93
N PRO A 279 21.96 20.83 21.51
CA PRO A 279 20.96 21.49 22.34
C PRO A 279 21.53 21.97 23.67
N SER A 280 21.13 23.18 24.07
CA SER A 280 21.52 23.72 25.39
C SER A 280 20.84 22.92 26.52
N VAL A 281 21.46 22.93 27.73
CA VAL A 281 20.90 22.27 28.93
C VAL A 281 19.46 22.71 29.22
N SER A 282 19.14 23.99 29.01
CA SER A 282 17.77 24.51 29.18
C SER A 282 16.80 23.91 28.15
N LEU A 283 17.24 23.71 26.90
CA LEU A 283 16.41 23.14 25.84
C LEU A 283 16.23 21.64 26.06
N GLU A 284 17.22 20.93 26.54
CA GLU A 284 17.10 19.51 26.94
C GLU A 284 16.09 19.33 28.07
N ALA A 285 16.15 20.16 29.12
CA ALA A 285 15.18 20.11 30.21
C ALA A 285 13.73 20.38 29.71
N GLN A 286 13.56 21.36 28.82
CA GLN A 286 12.27 21.64 28.21
C GLN A 286 11.79 20.46 27.34
N HIS A 287 12.69 19.84 26.58
CA HIS A 287 12.37 18.67 25.73
C HIS A 287 11.92 17.48 26.60
N MET A 288 12.64 17.16 27.68
CA MET A 288 12.22 16.12 28.64
C MET A 288 10.84 16.38 29.24
N LEU A 289 10.53 17.63 29.58
CA LEU A 289 9.22 18.00 30.11
C LEU A 289 8.13 17.88 29.03
N ALA A 290 8.41 18.32 27.81
CA ALA A 290 7.50 18.21 26.68
C ALA A 290 7.25 16.74 26.30
N ASP A 291 8.26 15.89 26.37
CA ASP A 291 8.12 14.44 26.16
C ASP A 291 7.12 13.85 27.14
N ARG A 292 7.31 14.11 28.42
CA ARG A 292 6.44 13.56 29.47
C ARG A 292 5.00 14.06 29.38
N LEU A 293 4.79 15.30 28.99
CA LEU A 293 3.46 15.93 28.95
C LEU A 293 2.71 15.71 27.65
N VAL A 294 3.44 15.61 26.51
CA VAL A 294 2.84 15.67 25.17
C VAL A 294 3.31 14.54 24.26
N TYR A 295 4.64 14.35 24.05
CA TYR A 295 5.12 13.46 23.00
C TYR A 295 4.72 12.01 23.26
N GLN A 296 4.78 11.53 24.50
CA GLN A 296 4.34 10.18 24.86
C GLN A 296 2.86 9.92 24.54
N GLN A 297 2.01 10.97 24.60
CA GLN A 297 0.61 10.83 24.21
C GLN A 297 0.44 10.75 22.70
N ILE A 298 1.24 11.49 21.92
CA ILE A 298 1.25 11.42 20.46
C ILE A 298 1.77 10.06 19.99
N ILE A 299 2.87 9.58 20.59
CA ILE A 299 3.42 8.26 20.29
C ILE A 299 2.38 7.17 20.53
N ARG A 300 1.61 7.24 21.62
CA ARG A 300 0.51 6.30 21.88
C ARG A 300 -0.61 6.39 20.84
N LEU A 301 -0.90 7.56 20.30
CA LEU A 301 -1.92 7.73 19.24
C LEU A 301 -1.53 7.03 17.94
N VAL A 302 -0.24 6.89 17.67
CA VAL A 302 0.28 6.17 16.49
C VAL A 302 0.66 4.72 16.81
N GLY A 303 0.23 4.20 17.97
CA GLY A 303 0.41 2.79 18.34
C GLY A 303 1.43 2.53 19.44
N GLY A 304 2.23 3.52 19.82
CA GLY A 304 3.19 3.43 20.92
C GLY A 304 4.44 2.60 20.64
N ASN A 305 4.65 2.15 19.41
CA ASN A 305 5.65 1.16 19.04
C ASN A 305 6.46 1.54 17.80
N ALA A 306 6.21 2.73 17.23
CA ALA A 306 6.90 3.20 16.04
C ALA A 306 8.28 3.75 16.40
N ASP A 307 9.32 3.00 16.04
CA ASP A 307 10.73 3.39 16.22
C ASP A 307 11.19 4.33 15.09
N TYR A 308 10.57 4.18 13.90
CA TYR A 308 10.94 4.96 12.72
C TYR A 308 9.71 5.56 12.05
N ILE A 309 9.83 6.83 11.66
CA ILE A 309 8.88 7.53 10.78
C ILE A 309 9.66 8.05 9.59
N VAL A 310 9.31 7.58 8.41
CA VAL A 310 9.98 7.88 7.13
C VAL A 310 9.04 8.64 6.21
#